data_f2a16640b5ad3ef7468d314c293c46a8
#
_entry.id   f2a16640b5ad3ef7468d314c293c46a8
#
_cell.length_a   1.000
_cell.length_b   1.000
_cell.length_c   1.000
_cell.angle_alpha   90.00
_cell.angle_beta   90.00
_cell.angle_gamma   90.00
#
_symmetry.space_group_name_H-M   'P 1'
#
loop_
_entity.id
_entity.type
_entity.pdbx_description
1 polymer ?
#
loop_
_entity_poly.entity_id
_entity_poly.type
_entity_poly.pdbx_seq_one_letter_code
_entity_poly.pdbx_strand_id
1 'polypeptide(L)'
;MKKEEEKKAKVKKETKEEAEKYALYLLQKVGLSDKANSYPNQLSGGQKQRIAIARALAMKPEVILFDEPTSALDPEMIKEVLDVMRNLAKEGMTMLIVTHEMGFARNVGNRILFMDNGEIIEDCSPKDFFENPTNERIKDFLNKVLNK
;
A
#
# COMPACT_ATOMS: atom_id res chain seq x y z
N MET A 1 -17.89 30.12 -2.00
CA MET A 1 -16.87 30.89 -1.26
C MET A 1 -16.72 30.44 0.19
N LYS A 2 -17.72 30.51 1.08
CA LYS A 2 -17.56 30.10 2.50
C LYS A 2 -17.09 28.65 2.74
N LYS A 3 -17.48 27.67 1.92
CA LYS A 3 -17.06 26.26 2.07
C LYS A 3 -15.60 25.98 1.67
N GLU A 4 -14.99 26.78 0.81
CA GLU A 4 -13.57 26.66 0.47
C GLU A 4 -12.65 27.31 1.50
N GLU A 5 -13.10 28.36 2.15
CA GLU A 5 -12.38 28.99 3.26
C GLU A 5 -12.39 28.10 4.51
N GLU A 6 -13.48 27.39 4.80
CA GLU A 6 -13.54 26.41 5.89
C GLU A 6 -12.64 25.17 5.63
N LYS A 7 -12.43 24.76 4.37
CA LYS A 7 -11.47 23.70 4.04
C LYS A 7 -10.01 24.14 4.22
N LYS A 8 -9.69 25.40 3.94
CA LYS A 8 -8.35 25.97 4.19
C LYS A 8 -8.05 26.17 5.68
N ALA A 9 -9.07 26.34 6.51
CA ALA A 9 -8.90 26.50 7.96
C ALA A 9 -8.60 25.19 8.71
N LYS A 10 -8.70 24.01 8.06
CA LYS A 10 -8.43 22.70 8.66
C LYS A 10 -7.00 22.19 8.48
N VAL A 11 -6.08 22.94 7.91
CA VAL A 11 -4.66 22.67 8.06
C VAL A 11 -4.30 23.07 9.49
N LYS A 12 -4.36 22.11 10.42
CA LYS A 12 -3.81 22.29 11.77
C LYS A 12 -2.40 22.80 11.59
N LYS A 13 -2.11 24.01 12.08
CA LYS A 13 -0.74 24.49 12.25
C LYS A 13 -0.12 23.66 13.37
N GLU A 14 0.37 22.47 13.02
CA GLU A 14 1.19 21.67 13.92
C GLU A 14 2.47 22.47 14.20
N THR A 15 2.93 22.47 15.42
CA THR A 15 4.23 23.08 15.73
C THR A 15 5.33 22.24 15.06
N LYS A 16 6.48 22.86 14.82
CA LYS A 16 7.63 22.14 14.24
C LYS A 16 7.99 20.90 15.05
N GLU A 17 7.93 21.00 16.37
CA GLU A 17 8.24 19.89 17.29
C GLU A 17 7.22 18.74 17.18
N GLU A 18 5.93 19.05 17.06
CA GLU A 18 4.87 18.05 16.85
C GLU A 18 5.04 17.34 15.49
N ALA A 19 5.34 18.10 14.44
CA ALA A 19 5.58 17.55 13.11
C ALA A 19 6.82 16.64 13.09
N GLU A 20 7.92 17.02 13.75
CA GLU A 20 9.13 16.20 13.87
C GLU A 20 8.87 14.90 14.63
N LYS A 21 8.16 14.95 15.76
CA LYS A 21 7.78 13.76 16.53
C LYS A 21 6.92 12.80 15.68
N TYR A 22 5.95 13.36 14.96
CA TYR A 22 5.09 12.55 14.11
C TYR A 22 5.86 11.94 12.93
N ALA A 23 6.77 12.69 12.32
CA ALA A 23 7.64 12.17 11.26
C ALA A 23 8.52 11.00 11.76
N LEU A 24 9.13 11.12 12.94
CA LEU A 24 9.92 10.05 13.57
C LEU A 24 9.06 8.82 13.87
N TYR A 25 7.85 9.00 14.37
CA TYR A 25 6.88 7.92 14.58
C TYR A 25 6.56 7.19 13.26
N LEU A 26 6.34 7.92 12.17
CA LEU A 26 6.07 7.30 10.87
C LEU A 26 7.29 6.56 10.31
N LEU A 27 8.50 7.09 10.50
CA LEU A 27 9.73 6.38 10.15
C LEU A 27 9.89 5.08 10.92
N GLN A 28 9.58 5.09 12.21
CA GLN A 28 9.57 3.87 13.03
C GLN A 28 8.54 2.86 12.51
N LYS A 29 7.35 3.33 12.14
CA LYS A 29 6.27 2.49 11.61
C LYS A 29 6.64 1.77 10.31
N VAL A 30 7.47 2.38 9.47
CA VAL A 30 7.98 1.76 8.24
C VAL A 30 9.38 1.12 8.41
N GLY A 31 9.89 1.00 9.65
CA GLY A 31 11.16 0.35 9.97
C GLY A 31 12.40 1.11 9.50
N LEU A 32 12.35 2.45 9.50
CA LEU A 32 13.43 3.32 9.00
C LEU A 32 13.82 4.43 10.00
N SER A 33 13.74 4.16 11.31
CA SER A 33 14.09 5.14 12.35
C SER A 33 15.53 5.66 12.22
N ASP A 34 16.45 4.81 11.78
CA ASP A 34 17.87 5.13 11.56
C ASP A 34 18.12 6.00 10.32
N LYS A 35 17.13 6.19 9.48
CA LYS A 35 17.22 6.96 8.22
C LYS A 35 16.67 8.38 8.30
N ALA A 36 16.33 8.87 9.50
CA ALA A 36 15.73 10.19 9.69
C ALA A 36 16.55 11.35 9.07
N ASN A 37 17.88 11.21 9.05
CA ASN A 37 18.79 12.21 8.52
C ASN A 37 19.41 11.81 7.16
N SER A 38 18.91 10.75 6.52
CA SER A 38 19.43 10.26 5.24
C SER A 38 18.83 11.04 4.07
N TYR A 39 19.64 11.31 3.06
CA TYR A 39 19.19 11.89 1.79
C TYR A 39 18.64 10.78 0.87
N PRO A 40 17.73 11.13 -0.06
CA PRO A 40 17.11 10.14 -0.97
C PRO A 40 18.08 9.30 -1.79
N ASN A 41 19.24 9.85 -2.15
CA ASN A 41 20.29 9.14 -2.89
C ASN A 41 21.05 8.11 -2.05
N GLN A 42 20.91 8.13 -0.74
CA GLN A 42 21.51 7.19 0.22
C GLN A 42 20.58 6.01 0.55
N LEU A 43 19.38 5.98 -0.02
CA LEU A 43 18.35 4.99 0.28
C LEU A 43 18.26 3.94 -0.84
N SER A 44 18.05 2.68 -0.46
CA SER A 44 17.72 1.61 -1.40
C SER A 44 16.32 1.82 -2.02
N GLY A 45 16.00 1.08 -3.08
CA GLY A 45 14.68 1.10 -3.70
C GLY A 45 13.55 0.81 -2.70
N GLY A 46 13.69 -0.25 -1.91
CA GLY A 46 12.71 -0.63 -0.89
C GLY A 46 12.60 0.41 0.24
N GLN A 47 13.71 1.04 0.64
CA GLN A 47 13.70 2.13 1.62
C GLN A 47 12.96 3.36 1.07
N LYS A 48 13.21 3.74 -0.19
CA LYS A 48 12.48 4.83 -0.86
C LYS A 48 10.99 4.56 -0.90
N GLN A 49 10.59 3.33 -1.23
CA GLN A 49 9.18 2.94 -1.27
C GLN A 49 8.53 3.02 0.12
N ARG A 50 9.21 2.55 1.16
CA ARG A 50 8.72 2.66 2.55
C ARG A 50 8.62 4.13 3.01
N ILE A 51 9.54 4.99 2.61
CA ILE A 51 9.43 6.45 2.83
C ILE A 51 8.22 7.04 2.09
N ALA A 52 7.95 6.60 0.86
CA ALA A 52 6.76 7.04 0.13
C ALA A 52 5.46 6.66 0.87
N ILE A 53 5.41 5.47 1.45
CA ILE A 53 4.29 5.04 2.33
C ILE A 53 4.21 5.95 3.57
N ALA A 54 5.31 6.22 4.26
CA ALA A 54 5.32 7.12 5.42
C ALA A 54 4.83 8.52 5.07
N ARG A 55 5.22 9.05 3.90
CA ARG A 55 4.73 10.35 3.40
C ARG A 55 3.22 10.34 3.14
N ALA A 56 2.69 9.26 2.55
CA ALA A 56 1.25 9.11 2.38
C ALA A 56 0.51 9.10 3.72
N LEU A 57 1.02 8.35 4.70
CA LEU A 57 0.47 8.29 6.06
C LEU A 57 0.53 9.64 6.80
N ALA A 58 1.53 10.48 6.50
CA ALA A 58 1.67 11.80 7.10
C ALA A 58 0.48 12.72 6.81
N MET A 59 -0.21 12.50 5.70
CA MET A 59 -1.43 13.22 5.34
C MET A 59 -2.66 12.75 6.12
N LYS A 60 -2.53 11.74 7.00
CA LYS A 60 -3.62 11.12 7.78
C LYS A 60 -4.83 10.76 6.89
N PRO A 61 -4.62 10.01 5.80
CA PRO A 61 -5.66 9.69 4.84
C PRO A 61 -6.65 8.67 5.41
N GLU A 62 -7.89 8.69 4.93
CA GLU A 62 -8.89 7.64 5.20
C GLU A 62 -8.65 6.41 4.32
N VAL A 63 -8.11 6.60 3.11
CA VAL A 63 -7.81 5.54 2.14
C VAL A 63 -6.45 5.79 1.51
N ILE A 64 -5.66 4.73 1.33
CA ILE A 64 -4.40 4.79 0.58
C ILE A 64 -4.53 3.95 -0.70
N LEU A 65 -4.11 4.53 -1.83
CA LEU A 65 -4.06 3.86 -3.11
C LEU A 65 -2.62 3.43 -3.41
N PHE A 66 -2.42 2.16 -3.71
CA PHE A 66 -1.14 1.60 -4.14
C PHE A 66 -1.26 1.10 -5.58
N ASP A 67 -0.39 1.59 -6.44
CA ASP A 67 -0.29 1.14 -7.82
C ASP A 67 1.05 0.42 -8.00
N GLU A 68 1.00 -0.91 -8.04
CA GLU A 68 2.14 -1.81 -8.17
C GLU A 68 3.36 -1.43 -7.28
N PRO A 69 3.21 -1.34 -5.96
CA PRO A 69 4.22 -0.77 -5.06
C PRO A 69 5.54 -1.55 -5.03
N THR A 70 5.59 -2.74 -5.62
CA THR A 70 6.76 -3.63 -5.61
C THR A 70 7.38 -3.87 -6.99
N SER A 71 6.78 -3.37 -8.08
CA SER A 71 7.14 -3.71 -9.46
C SER A 71 8.58 -3.36 -9.87
N ALA A 72 9.17 -2.34 -9.25
CA ALA A 72 10.53 -1.87 -9.53
C ALA A 72 11.55 -2.26 -8.45
N LEU A 73 11.24 -3.28 -7.64
CA LEU A 73 12.07 -3.70 -6.50
C LEU A 73 12.67 -5.08 -6.72
N ASP A 74 13.89 -5.27 -6.18
CA ASP A 74 14.49 -6.59 -6.09
C ASP A 74 13.73 -7.48 -5.10
N PRO A 75 13.72 -8.81 -5.30
CA PRO A 75 12.96 -9.76 -4.46
C PRO A 75 13.19 -9.62 -2.95
N GLU A 76 14.41 -9.28 -2.54
CA GLU A 76 14.74 -9.08 -1.12
C GLU A 76 14.04 -7.86 -0.53
N MET A 77 13.85 -6.81 -1.35
CA MET A 77 13.20 -5.55 -0.91
C MET A 77 11.67 -5.63 -0.94
N ILE A 78 11.11 -6.51 -1.79
CA ILE A 78 9.64 -6.71 -1.91
C ILE A 78 9.06 -7.08 -0.56
N LYS A 79 9.67 -8.05 0.13
CA LYS A 79 9.20 -8.54 1.43
C LYS A 79 9.05 -7.41 2.45
N GLU A 80 10.05 -6.53 2.56
CA GLU A 80 10.04 -5.43 3.52
C GLU A 80 8.88 -4.45 3.28
N VAL A 81 8.58 -4.14 2.00
CA VAL A 81 7.46 -3.27 1.64
C VAL A 81 6.12 -3.94 1.92
N LEU A 82 5.97 -5.22 1.55
CA LEU A 82 4.76 -5.98 1.80
C LEU A 82 4.49 -6.17 3.31
N ASP A 83 5.54 -6.31 4.13
CA ASP A 83 5.41 -6.41 5.59
C ASP A 83 4.86 -5.10 6.19
N VAL A 84 5.31 -3.93 5.71
CA VAL A 84 4.75 -2.64 6.11
C VAL A 84 3.26 -2.56 5.73
N MET A 85 2.91 -2.91 4.49
CA MET A 85 1.51 -2.88 4.03
C MET A 85 0.63 -3.86 4.81
N ARG A 86 1.16 -5.05 5.15
CA ARG A 86 0.47 -6.05 5.99
C ARG A 86 0.17 -5.49 7.39
N ASN A 87 1.11 -4.78 7.98
CA ASN A 87 0.92 -4.15 9.29
C ASN A 87 -0.13 -3.03 9.22
N LEU A 88 -0.14 -2.22 8.17
CA LEU A 88 -1.17 -1.21 7.96
C LEU A 88 -2.57 -1.82 7.83
N ALA A 89 -2.69 -2.94 7.10
CA ALA A 89 -3.96 -3.67 7.00
C ALA A 89 -4.45 -4.17 8.36
N LYS A 90 -3.55 -4.74 9.18
CA LYS A 90 -3.87 -5.19 10.54
C LYS A 90 -4.32 -4.06 11.47
N GLU A 91 -3.82 -2.86 11.26
CA GLU A 91 -4.23 -1.67 12.00
C GLU A 91 -5.55 -1.06 11.50
N GLY A 92 -6.18 -1.65 10.49
CA GLY A 92 -7.47 -1.22 9.97
C GLY A 92 -7.39 -0.11 8.91
N MET A 93 -6.21 0.14 8.33
CA MET A 93 -6.08 1.10 7.23
C MET A 93 -6.83 0.60 5.99
N THR A 94 -7.71 1.43 5.47
CA THR A 94 -8.37 1.15 4.18
C THR A 94 -7.40 1.37 3.04
N MET A 95 -7.19 0.34 2.22
CA MET A 95 -6.25 0.37 1.11
C MET A 95 -6.88 -0.21 -0.16
N LEU A 96 -6.65 0.44 -1.29
CA LEU A 96 -6.88 -0.15 -2.61
C LEU A 96 -5.51 -0.41 -3.24
N ILE A 97 -5.25 -1.66 -3.62
CA ILE A 97 -3.91 -2.10 -4.03
C ILE A 97 -4.00 -2.79 -5.39
N VAL A 98 -3.33 -2.22 -6.38
CA VAL A 98 -3.04 -2.91 -7.64
C VAL A 98 -1.73 -3.66 -7.45
N THR A 99 -1.75 -4.98 -7.63
CA THR A 99 -0.57 -5.82 -7.39
C THR A 99 -0.61 -7.11 -8.18
N HIS A 100 0.55 -7.63 -8.50
CA HIS A 100 0.77 -8.99 -9.01
C HIS A 100 1.31 -9.95 -7.92
N GLU A 101 1.45 -9.48 -6.69
CA GLU A 101 1.87 -10.29 -5.54
C GLU A 101 0.70 -11.15 -5.03
N MET A 102 0.44 -12.29 -5.68
CA MET A 102 -0.73 -13.12 -5.40
C MET A 102 -0.75 -13.67 -3.97
N GLY A 103 0.41 -14.03 -3.43
CA GLY A 103 0.52 -14.46 -2.03
C GLY A 103 0.12 -13.36 -1.04
N PHE A 104 0.44 -12.12 -1.33
CA PHE A 104 0.01 -10.97 -0.53
C PHE A 104 -1.50 -10.74 -0.66
N ALA A 105 -2.02 -10.70 -1.89
CA ALA A 105 -3.45 -10.52 -2.16
C ALA A 105 -4.30 -11.60 -1.45
N ARG A 106 -3.87 -12.87 -1.51
CA ARG A 106 -4.56 -13.99 -0.86
C ARG A 106 -4.62 -13.87 0.67
N ASN A 107 -3.51 -13.43 1.30
CA ASN A 107 -3.36 -13.47 2.75
C ASN A 107 -3.75 -12.17 3.46
N VAL A 108 -3.81 -11.05 2.75
CA VAL A 108 -4.03 -9.72 3.34
C VAL A 108 -5.30 -9.06 2.82
N GLY A 109 -5.66 -9.30 1.57
CA GLY A 109 -6.89 -8.79 0.98
C GLY A 109 -8.14 -9.34 1.67
N ASN A 110 -9.20 -8.55 1.72
CA ASN A 110 -10.52 -8.98 2.15
C ASN A 110 -11.54 -8.94 0.99
N ARG A 111 -11.15 -8.35 -0.13
CA ARG A 111 -11.94 -8.24 -1.36
C ARG A 111 -10.99 -8.21 -2.55
N ILE A 112 -11.28 -8.98 -3.58
CA ILE A 112 -10.53 -9.02 -4.84
C ILE A 112 -11.41 -8.49 -5.96
N LEU A 113 -10.85 -7.56 -6.72
CA LEU A 113 -11.41 -7.08 -7.98
C LEU A 113 -10.52 -7.55 -9.10
N PHE A 114 -11.01 -8.45 -9.95
CA PHE A 114 -10.26 -8.87 -11.14
C PHE A 114 -10.72 -8.09 -12.35
N MET A 115 -9.78 -7.39 -12.97
CA MET A 115 -10.04 -6.55 -14.13
C MET A 115 -9.43 -7.18 -15.38
N ASP A 116 -10.20 -7.16 -16.47
CA ASP A 116 -9.73 -7.55 -17.80
C ASP A 116 -10.37 -6.64 -18.85
N ASN A 117 -9.58 -6.20 -19.84
CA ASN A 117 -10.02 -5.29 -20.92
C ASN A 117 -10.74 -4.02 -20.45
N GLY A 118 -10.36 -3.49 -19.27
CA GLY A 118 -10.94 -2.25 -18.71
C GLY A 118 -12.24 -2.45 -17.94
N GLU A 119 -12.69 -3.68 -17.77
CA GLU A 119 -13.91 -4.03 -17.02
C GLU A 119 -13.58 -4.86 -15.78
N ILE A 120 -14.35 -4.69 -14.70
CA ILE A 120 -14.30 -5.57 -13.54
C ILE A 120 -15.14 -6.80 -13.87
N ILE A 121 -14.49 -7.93 -14.07
CA ILE A 121 -15.17 -9.19 -14.42
C ILE A 121 -15.41 -10.11 -13.22
N GLU A 122 -14.79 -9.83 -12.08
CA GLU A 122 -15.05 -10.52 -10.83
C GLU A 122 -14.85 -9.58 -9.66
N ASP A 123 -15.71 -9.73 -8.64
CA ASP A 123 -15.67 -9.00 -7.37
C ASP A 123 -16.06 -9.96 -6.26
N CYS A 124 -15.07 -10.52 -5.56
CA CYS A 124 -15.31 -11.62 -4.63
C CYS A 124 -14.32 -11.63 -3.47
N SER A 125 -14.50 -12.60 -2.56
CA SER A 125 -13.53 -12.85 -1.49
C SER A 125 -12.23 -13.47 -2.03
N PRO A 126 -11.07 -13.30 -1.33
CA PRO A 126 -9.86 -14.00 -1.69
C PRO A 126 -10.03 -15.52 -1.74
N LYS A 127 -10.82 -16.08 -0.83
CA LYS A 127 -11.10 -17.51 -0.81
C LYS A 127 -11.78 -17.97 -2.12
N ASP A 128 -12.83 -17.26 -2.54
CA ASP A 128 -13.55 -17.61 -3.76
C ASP A 128 -12.66 -17.43 -4.99
N PHE A 129 -11.90 -16.34 -5.04
CA PHE A 129 -10.99 -16.05 -6.14
C PHE A 129 -9.91 -17.12 -6.33
N PHE A 130 -9.23 -17.53 -5.25
CA PHE A 130 -8.07 -18.43 -5.33
C PHE A 130 -8.41 -19.91 -5.24
N GLU A 131 -9.52 -20.28 -4.57
CA GLU A 131 -9.87 -21.69 -4.30
C GLU A 131 -11.05 -22.17 -5.14
N ASN A 132 -11.97 -21.28 -5.51
CA ASN A 132 -13.20 -21.61 -6.23
C ASN A 132 -13.47 -20.69 -7.42
N PRO A 133 -12.50 -20.40 -8.30
CA PRO A 133 -12.74 -19.51 -9.43
C PRO A 133 -13.80 -20.08 -10.37
N THR A 134 -14.84 -19.31 -10.65
CA THR A 134 -15.93 -19.71 -11.56
C THR A 134 -15.66 -19.29 -13.00
N ASN A 135 -14.97 -18.17 -13.19
CA ASN A 135 -14.66 -17.61 -14.49
C ASN A 135 -13.41 -18.27 -15.12
N GLU A 136 -13.54 -18.77 -16.36
CA GLU A 136 -12.44 -19.42 -17.07
C GLU A 136 -11.22 -18.51 -17.27
N ARG A 137 -11.44 -17.21 -17.49
CA ARG A 137 -10.35 -16.24 -17.63
C ARG A 137 -9.53 -16.10 -16.36
N ILE A 138 -10.17 -16.21 -15.19
CA ILE A 138 -9.50 -16.21 -13.88
C ILE A 138 -8.72 -17.49 -13.67
N LYS A 139 -9.30 -18.65 -14.02
CA LYS A 139 -8.60 -19.95 -13.95
C LYS A 139 -7.32 -19.94 -14.79
N ASP A 140 -7.41 -19.45 -16.01
CA ASP A 140 -6.25 -19.30 -16.90
C ASP A 140 -5.18 -18.37 -16.34
N PHE A 141 -5.59 -17.26 -15.75
CA PHE A 141 -4.70 -16.30 -15.10
C PHE A 141 -3.98 -16.95 -13.91
N LEU A 142 -4.73 -17.56 -13.01
CA LEU A 142 -4.18 -18.21 -11.81
C LEU A 142 -3.23 -19.36 -12.18
N ASN A 143 -3.57 -20.17 -13.16
CA ASN A 143 -2.70 -21.23 -13.65
C ASN A 143 -1.35 -20.69 -14.17
N LYS A 144 -1.35 -19.57 -14.87
CA LYS A 144 -0.13 -18.94 -15.40
C LYS A 144 0.74 -18.30 -14.31
N VAL A 145 0.11 -17.76 -13.25
CA VAL A 145 0.82 -17.00 -12.22
C VAL A 145 1.26 -17.86 -11.05
N LEU A 146 0.47 -18.87 -10.67
CA LEU A 146 0.79 -19.74 -9.53
C LEU A 146 1.68 -20.95 -9.88
N ASN A 147 1.77 -21.31 -11.15
CA ASN A 147 2.59 -22.45 -11.63
C ASN A 147 3.94 -22.00 -12.24
N LYS A 148 4.38 -20.80 -11.95
CA LYS A 148 5.74 -20.32 -12.17
C LYS A 148 6.54 -20.54 -10.89
#